data_2fd626ed3c5e9ec74e6bdb77b2bc5e49
#
_entry.id   2fd626ed3c5e9ec74e6bdb77b2bc5e49
#
_cell.length_a   1.000
_cell.length_b   1.000
_cell.length_c   1.000
_cell.angle_alpha   90.00
_cell.angle_beta   90.00
_cell.angle_gamma   90.00
#
_symmetry.space_group_name_H-M   'P 1'
#
loop_
_entity.id
_entity.type
_entity.pdbx_description
1 polymer ?
#
loop_
_entity_poly.entity_id
_entity_poly.type
_entity_poly.pdbx_seq_one_letter_code
_entity_poly.pdbx_strand_id
1 'polypeptide(L)'
;MKRVFLVFSLLLFSAALFGQNLRVAVAANLQGVIKVLAKDFKEKTGIEIEPIAGSSGNLATQIKNGAPFDVFLSADISFPEGLFNEGFTTKAPDVYAYGSLIIVSTQDIGFENWERLLLSPRVNKIAIANPKIAPYGKAAEEALTKKGIWTDIQPKIVQGESIAQVNTYISTGVADVGFSTQSLIKDAEGKTKLYWKIIDPQIYTPIKQGIVILKATKQTANAEKFYRYILSADAKKILKAYGYGV
;
A
#
# COMPACT_ATOMS: atom_id res chain seq x y z
N MET A 1 3.49 -39.74 51.98
CA MET A 1 2.87 -38.52 51.45
C MET A 1 3.88 -37.57 50.72
N LYS A 2 4.90 -38.07 50.06
CA LYS A 2 5.89 -37.22 49.32
C LYS A 2 5.96 -37.43 47.81
N ARG A 3 5.03 -38.26 47.22
CA ARG A 3 5.06 -38.58 45.78
C ARG A 3 3.93 -37.92 44.95
N VAL A 4 3.00 -37.22 45.58
CA VAL A 4 1.84 -36.58 44.89
C VAL A 4 2.14 -35.13 44.45
N PHE A 5 3.16 -34.49 45.02
CA PHE A 5 3.48 -33.09 44.72
C PHE A 5 4.30 -32.87 43.42
N LEU A 6 4.87 -33.93 42.82
CA LEU A 6 5.74 -33.79 41.65
C LEU A 6 4.99 -33.85 40.31
N VAL A 7 3.72 -34.34 40.30
CA VAL A 7 2.90 -34.48 39.08
C VAL A 7 2.11 -33.17 38.78
N PHE A 8 1.88 -32.34 39.79
CA PHE A 8 1.11 -31.11 39.62
C PHE A 8 1.93 -29.94 39.06
N SER A 9 3.27 -30.02 39.07
CA SER A 9 4.18 -28.97 38.59
C SER A 9 4.46 -29.03 37.08
N LEU A 10 4.09 -30.16 36.42
CA LEU A 10 4.32 -30.30 34.94
C LEU A 10 3.13 -29.85 34.09
N LEU A 11 1.98 -29.55 34.66
CA LEU A 11 0.74 -29.17 33.95
C LEU A 11 0.56 -27.66 33.76
N LEU A 12 1.42 -26.84 34.33
CA LEU A 12 1.33 -25.36 34.25
C LEU A 12 2.23 -24.72 33.20
N PHE A 13 2.94 -25.48 32.37
CA PHE A 13 3.81 -24.93 31.31
C PHE A 13 3.23 -25.10 29.90
N SER A 14 1.90 -25.28 29.80
CA SER A 14 1.18 -24.93 28.56
C SER A 14 0.96 -23.43 28.55
N ALA A 15 2.07 -22.64 28.67
CA ALA A 15 2.03 -21.23 28.33
C ALA A 15 1.56 -21.16 26.88
N ALA A 16 0.33 -20.68 26.69
CA ALA A 16 -0.22 -20.36 25.40
C ALA A 16 0.86 -19.56 24.67
N LEU A 17 1.52 -20.17 23.71
CA LEU A 17 2.20 -19.49 22.63
C LEU A 17 1.10 -18.74 21.87
N PHE A 18 0.64 -17.62 22.44
CA PHE A 18 -0.03 -16.61 21.64
C PHE A 18 1.02 -16.20 20.61
N GLY A 19 0.96 -16.80 19.44
CA GLY A 19 1.81 -16.46 18.33
C GLY A 19 1.68 -14.96 18.12
N GLN A 20 2.79 -14.23 18.25
CA GLN A 20 2.78 -12.80 17.90
C GLN A 20 2.20 -12.66 16.50
N ASN A 21 1.30 -11.70 16.32
CA ASN A 21 0.77 -11.38 14.99
C ASN A 21 1.92 -11.10 14.02
N LEU A 22 1.80 -11.57 12.80
CA LEU A 22 2.78 -11.28 11.75
C LEU A 22 2.72 -9.79 11.41
N ARG A 23 3.78 -9.03 11.67
CA ARG A 23 3.82 -7.59 11.43
C ARG A 23 4.19 -7.30 9.99
N VAL A 24 3.23 -6.75 9.26
CA VAL A 24 3.36 -6.49 7.83
C VAL A 24 3.43 -4.98 7.58
N ALA A 25 4.57 -4.50 7.10
CA ALA A 25 4.68 -3.14 6.55
C ALA A 25 3.92 -3.07 5.22
N VAL A 26 2.94 -2.19 5.12
CA VAL A 26 1.99 -2.15 4.00
C VAL A 26 1.95 -0.76 3.38
N ALA A 27 2.23 -0.67 2.09
CA ALA A 27 2.07 0.59 1.37
C ALA A 27 0.63 1.09 1.44
N ALA A 28 0.46 2.39 1.64
CA ALA A 28 -0.81 3.04 1.97
C ALA A 28 -1.91 2.85 0.91
N ASN A 29 -1.56 2.55 -0.35
CA ASN A 29 -2.52 2.23 -1.40
C ASN A 29 -3.27 0.92 -1.15
N LEU A 30 -2.72 0.02 -0.33
CA LEU A 30 -3.34 -1.26 0.04
C LEU A 30 -4.24 -1.15 1.27
N GLN A 31 -4.36 0.01 1.91
CA GLN A 31 -5.00 0.16 3.23
C GLN A 31 -6.42 -0.42 3.30
N GLY A 32 -7.19 -0.34 2.24
CA GLY A 32 -8.52 -0.95 2.16
C GLY A 32 -8.44 -2.45 1.93
N VAL A 33 -7.75 -2.86 0.87
CA VAL A 33 -7.70 -4.26 0.43
C VAL A 33 -6.97 -5.17 1.42
N ILE A 34 -5.99 -4.66 2.18
CA ILE A 34 -5.24 -5.48 3.15
C ILE A 34 -6.15 -6.06 4.25
N LYS A 35 -7.24 -5.38 4.60
CA LYS A 35 -8.21 -5.88 5.57
C LYS A 35 -8.90 -7.14 5.08
N VAL A 36 -9.23 -7.17 3.79
CA VAL A 36 -9.88 -8.33 3.14
C VAL A 36 -8.87 -9.47 2.98
N LEU A 37 -7.64 -9.16 2.54
CA LEU A 37 -6.55 -10.13 2.44
C LEU A 37 -6.19 -10.73 3.80
N ALA A 38 -6.13 -9.91 4.85
CA ALA A 38 -5.85 -10.36 6.22
C ALA A 38 -6.92 -11.33 6.74
N LYS A 39 -8.19 -11.00 6.49
CA LYS A 39 -9.31 -11.86 6.88
C LYS A 39 -9.25 -13.21 6.16
N ASP A 40 -9.13 -13.21 4.84
CA ASP A 40 -9.05 -14.45 4.03
C ASP A 40 -7.82 -15.29 4.40
N PHE A 41 -6.67 -14.66 4.65
CA PHE A 41 -5.47 -15.36 5.11
C PHE A 41 -5.66 -16.00 6.48
N LYS A 42 -6.27 -15.29 7.44
CA LYS A 42 -6.57 -15.80 8.78
C LYS A 42 -7.55 -16.99 8.71
N GLU A 43 -8.59 -16.89 7.89
CA GLU A 43 -9.57 -17.99 7.70
C GLU A 43 -8.91 -19.26 7.16
N LYS A 44 -7.92 -19.12 6.27
CA LYS A 44 -7.21 -20.25 5.63
C LYS A 44 -6.09 -20.85 6.47
N THR A 45 -5.46 -20.05 7.32
CA THR A 45 -4.20 -20.45 7.99
C THR A 45 -4.24 -20.40 9.51
N GLY A 46 -5.22 -19.71 10.08
CA GLY A 46 -5.26 -19.38 11.51
C GLY A 46 -4.25 -18.31 11.92
N ILE A 47 -3.42 -17.79 11.00
CA ILE A 47 -2.40 -16.80 11.29
C ILE A 47 -3.01 -15.39 11.16
N GLU A 48 -2.80 -14.57 12.19
CA GLU A 48 -3.22 -13.18 12.21
C GLU A 48 -2.08 -12.26 11.78
N ILE A 49 -2.40 -11.26 10.96
CA ILE A 49 -1.44 -10.22 10.58
C ILE A 49 -1.79 -8.90 11.25
N GLU A 50 -0.76 -8.12 11.58
CA GLU A 50 -0.84 -6.73 12.03
C GLU A 50 -0.32 -5.82 10.90
N PRO A 51 -1.20 -5.24 10.07
CA PRO A 51 -0.76 -4.36 8.99
C PRO A 51 -0.42 -2.97 9.52
N ILE A 52 0.79 -2.48 9.21
CA ILE A 52 1.25 -1.13 9.53
C ILE A 52 1.38 -0.36 8.23
N ALA A 53 0.47 0.60 8.00
CA ALA A 53 0.38 1.34 6.76
C ALA A 53 1.25 2.61 6.75
N GLY A 54 1.88 2.89 5.59
CA GLY A 54 2.69 4.10 5.38
C GLY A 54 3.06 4.28 3.91
N SER A 55 3.77 5.37 3.57
CA SER A 55 4.39 5.47 2.24
C SER A 55 5.51 4.43 2.12
N SER A 56 5.73 3.90 0.90
CA SER A 56 6.74 2.86 0.68
C SER A 56 8.14 3.29 1.12
N GLY A 57 8.52 4.54 0.85
CA GLY A 57 9.82 5.07 1.24
C GLY A 57 9.98 5.24 2.76
N ASN A 58 8.94 5.70 3.46
CA ASN A 58 8.98 5.80 4.92
C ASN A 58 9.07 4.42 5.58
N LEU A 59 8.33 3.44 5.07
CA LEU A 59 8.40 2.06 5.55
C LEU A 59 9.79 1.45 5.30
N ALA A 60 10.36 1.65 4.11
CA ALA A 60 11.72 1.21 3.80
C ALA A 60 12.76 1.85 4.74
N THR A 61 12.61 3.14 5.04
CA THR A 61 13.47 3.83 6.01
C THR A 61 13.32 3.24 7.42
N GLN A 62 12.09 2.96 7.87
CA GLN A 62 11.85 2.33 9.16
C GLN A 62 12.48 0.93 9.24
N ILE A 63 12.38 0.14 8.14
CA ILE A 63 13.03 -1.18 8.06
C ILE A 63 14.55 -1.05 8.21
N LYS A 64 15.18 -0.12 7.50
CA LYS A 64 16.62 0.15 7.61
C LYS A 64 17.02 0.58 9.02
N ASN A 65 16.14 1.26 9.75
CA ASN A 65 16.33 1.68 11.13
C ASN A 65 15.94 0.61 12.16
N GLY A 66 15.68 -0.64 11.73
CA GLY A 66 15.45 -1.77 12.63
C GLY A 66 14.01 -1.93 13.12
N ALA A 67 13.03 -1.30 12.47
CA ALA A 67 11.64 -1.54 12.81
C ALA A 67 11.29 -3.03 12.65
N PRO A 68 10.60 -3.63 13.64
CA PRO A 68 10.39 -5.07 13.72
C PRO A 68 9.23 -5.53 12.82
N PHE A 69 9.39 -5.41 11.52
CA PHE A 69 8.48 -5.95 10.52
C PHE A 69 8.97 -7.33 10.03
N ASP A 70 8.03 -8.16 9.61
CA ASP A 70 8.28 -9.49 9.09
C ASP A 70 8.24 -9.53 7.55
N VAL A 71 7.26 -8.82 6.97
CA VAL A 71 7.04 -8.73 5.52
C VAL A 71 6.82 -7.28 5.12
N PHE A 72 7.27 -6.90 3.93
CA PHE A 72 7.01 -5.59 3.34
C PHE A 72 6.29 -5.73 2.00
N LEU A 73 5.10 -5.11 1.91
CA LEU A 73 4.31 -4.91 0.70
C LEU A 73 4.48 -3.46 0.25
N SER A 74 5.28 -3.24 -0.79
CA SER A 74 5.56 -1.92 -1.36
C SER A 74 4.60 -1.60 -2.51
N ALA A 75 4.35 -0.31 -2.73
CA ALA A 75 3.60 0.18 -3.89
C ALA A 75 4.46 0.27 -5.18
N ASP A 76 5.75 -0.01 -5.10
CA ASP A 76 6.64 -0.21 -6.24
C ASP A 76 7.64 -1.34 -5.97
N ILE A 77 8.48 -1.62 -6.96
CA ILE A 77 9.53 -2.65 -6.85
C ILE A 77 10.85 -2.06 -6.35
N SER A 78 11.10 -0.77 -6.53
CA SER A 78 12.41 -0.16 -6.31
C SER A 78 12.82 -0.13 -4.82
N PHE A 79 11.87 0.13 -3.91
CA PHE A 79 12.17 0.09 -2.46
C PHE A 79 12.50 -1.33 -1.99
N PRO A 80 11.73 -2.39 -2.33
CA PRO A 80 12.13 -3.76 -2.04
C PRO A 80 13.47 -4.18 -2.65
N GLU A 81 13.77 -3.79 -3.90
CA GLU A 81 15.07 -4.04 -4.55
C GLU A 81 16.21 -3.35 -3.81
N GLY A 82 16.02 -2.10 -3.39
CA GLY A 82 16.99 -1.37 -2.55
C GLY A 82 17.26 -2.09 -1.24
N LEU A 83 16.23 -2.55 -0.54
CA LEU A 83 16.37 -3.34 0.69
C LEU A 83 17.07 -4.67 0.45
N PHE A 84 16.82 -5.34 -0.66
CA PHE A 84 17.53 -6.59 -1.03
C PHE A 84 19.01 -6.33 -1.28
N ASN A 85 19.35 -5.34 -2.07
CA ASN A 85 20.73 -4.97 -2.39
C ASN A 85 21.53 -4.57 -1.14
N GLU A 86 20.87 -3.99 -0.15
CA GLU A 86 21.46 -3.60 1.13
C GLU A 86 21.44 -4.74 2.18
N GLY A 87 20.92 -5.92 1.83
CA GLY A 87 20.95 -7.12 2.68
C GLY A 87 19.87 -7.19 3.77
N PHE A 88 18.80 -6.42 3.68
CA PHE A 88 17.68 -6.42 4.63
C PHE A 88 16.62 -7.50 4.36
N THR A 89 16.68 -8.19 3.23
CA THR A 89 15.69 -9.21 2.86
C THR A 89 16.34 -10.58 2.65
N THR A 90 15.55 -11.65 2.72
CA THR A 90 16.03 -13.03 2.56
C THR A 90 16.22 -13.42 1.09
N LYS A 91 15.49 -12.76 0.18
CA LYS A 91 15.54 -12.98 -1.27
C LYS A 91 15.14 -11.71 -2.03
N ALA A 92 15.40 -11.71 -3.34
CA ALA A 92 14.93 -10.67 -4.23
C ALA A 92 13.39 -10.52 -4.19
N PRO A 93 12.83 -9.33 -4.45
CA PRO A 93 11.39 -9.12 -4.44
C PRO A 93 10.69 -9.81 -5.61
N ASP A 94 9.46 -10.27 -5.34
CA ASP A 94 8.52 -10.65 -6.39
C ASP A 94 7.47 -9.55 -6.60
N VAL A 95 7.01 -9.40 -7.86
CA VAL A 95 5.90 -8.51 -8.19
C VAL A 95 4.58 -9.24 -7.89
N TYR A 96 3.78 -8.69 -6.98
CA TYR A 96 2.49 -9.28 -6.60
C TYR A 96 1.30 -8.64 -7.34
N ALA A 97 1.43 -7.37 -7.79
CA ALA A 97 0.38 -6.64 -8.49
C ALA A 97 0.93 -5.45 -9.29
N TYR A 98 0.09 -4.88 -10.13
CA TYR A 98 0.32 -3.62 -10.84
C TYR A 98 -0.73 -2.60 -10.41
N GLY A 99 -0.29 -1.38 -10.10
CA GLY A 99 -1.17 -0.29 -9.72
C GLY A 99 -1.65 0.51 -10.94
N SER A 100 -2.83 1.13 -10.82
CA SER A 100 -3.37 2.06 -11.81
C SER A 100 -3.50 3.45 -11.20
N LEU A 101 -2.88 4.46 -11.82
CA LEU A 101 -3.01 5.86 -11.44
C LEU A 101 -4.36 6.39 -11.94
N ILE A 102 -5.09 7.08 -11.07
CA ILE A 102 -6.32 7.79 -11.43
C ILE A 102 -6.21 9.27 -11.07
N ILE A 103 -6.98 10.09 -11.78
CA ILE A 103 -7.35 11.44 -11.32
C ILE A 103 -8.77 11.36 -10.77
N VAL A 104 -9.03 12.03 -9.64
CA VAL A 104 -10.29 11.85 -8.90
C VAL A 104 -10.70 13.13 -8.17
N SER A 105 -12.02 13.33 -8.03
CA SER A 105 -12.64 14.41 -7.29
C SER A 105 -13.94 13.92 -6.64
N THR A 106 -14.40 14.61 -5.59
CA THR A 106 -15.76 14.48 -5.04
C THR A 106 -16.79 15.31 -5.83
N GLN A 107 -16.34 16.18 -6.74
CA GLN A 107 -17.18 17.04 -7.56
C GLN A 107 -17.23 16.53 -8.99
N ASP A 108 -18.39 16.69 -9.66
CA ASP A 108 -18.54 16.39 -11.09
C ASP A 108 -17.98 17.54 -11.94
N ILE A 109 -16.69 17.49 -12.18
CA ILE A 109 -15.96 18.54 -12.91
C ILE A 109 -15.53 18.16 -14.32
N GLY A 110 -15.77 16.89 -14.72
CA GLY A 110 -15.40 16.34 -16.02
C GLY A 110 -13.88 16.15 -16.18
N PHE A 111 -13.46 14.95 -16.57
CA PHE A 111 -12.03 14.62 -16.71
C PHE A 111 -11.62 14.30 -18.16
N GLU A 112 -12.44 14.60 -19.16
CA GLU A 112 -12.14 14.33 -20.58
C GLU A 112 -10.82 15.00 -20.98
N ASN A 113 -10.68 16.29 -20.65
CA ASN A 113 -9.47 17.09 -20.87
C ASN A 113 -8.86 17.52 -19.53
N TRP A 114 -8.46 16.53 -18.73
CA TRP A 114 -7.98 16.75 -17.36
C TRP A 114 -6.76 17.68 -17.28
N GLU A 115 -5.88 17.69 -18.31
CA GLU A 115 -4.73 18.58 -18.37
C GLU A 115 -5.15 20.05 -18.39
N ARG A 116 -6.13 20.41 -19.25
CA ARG A 116 -6.68 21.77 -19.31
C ARG A 116 -7.46 22.13 -18.05
N LEU A 117 -8.17 21.14 -17.49
CA LEU A 117 -8.91 21.32 -16.23
C LEU A 117 -7.95 21.73 -15.09
N LEU A 118 -6.83 21.06 -14.93
CA LEU A 118 -5.83 21.37 -13.89
C LEU A 118 -5.22 22.77 -14.02
N LEU A 119 -5.05 23.24 -15.25
CA LEU A 119 -4.55 24.61 -15.53
C LEU A 119 -5.63 25.68 -15.32
N SER A 120 -6.90 25.33 -15.38
CA SER A 120 -8.02 26.28 -15.29
C SER A 120 -8.22 26.84 -13.88
N PRO A 121 -8.89 28.01 -13.73
CA PRO A 121 -9.26 28.56 -12.44
C PRO A 121 -10.32 27.75 -11.68
N ARG A 122 -10.94 26.74 -12.32
CA ARG A 122 -11.89 25.82 -11.67
C ARG A 122 -11.23 24.88 -10.66
N VAL A 123 -9.91 24.68 -10.76
CA VAL A 123 -9.12 23.85 -9.85
C VAL A 123 -8.10 24.73 -9.16
N ASN A 124 -8.21 24.87 -7.85
CA ASN A 124 -7.33 25.68 -7.03
C ASN A 124 -6.29 24.82 -6.30
N LYS A 125 -6.67 23.60 -5.89
CA LYS A 125 -5.81 22.70 -5.13
C LYS A 125 -5.83 21.30 -5.73
N ILE A 126 -4.62 20.77 -5.98
CA ILE A 126 -4.37 19.45 -6.57
C ILE A 126 -3.58 18.63 -5.57
N ALA A 127 -4.16 17.56 -5.04
CA ALA A 127 -3.48 16.68 -4.11
C ALA A 127 -2.63 15.63 -4.85
N ILE A 128 -1.35 15.53 -4.49
CA ILE A 128 -0.45 14.45 -4.91
C ILE A 128 0.30 13.90 -3.70
N ALA A 129 0.65 12.62 -3.70
CA ALA A 129 1.55 12.09 -2.71
C ALA A 129 2.99 12.56 -2.99
N ASN A 130 3.85 12.62 -1.97
CA ASN A 130 5.24 13.04 -2.13
C ASN A 130 5.99 12.11 -3.10
N PRO A 131 6.44 12.59 -4.27
CA PRO A 131 7.08 11.75 -5.29
C PRO A 131 8.35 11.04 -4.83
N LYS A 132 9.04 11.59 -3.82
CA LYS A 132 10.30 11.04 -3.30
C LYS A 132 10.10 9.75 -2.48
N ILE A 133 8.92 9.56 -1.89
CA ILE A 133 8.66 8.47 -0.94
C ILE A 133 7.39 7.67 -1.26
N ALA A 134 6.53 8.15 -2.16
CA ALA A 134 5.28 7.52 -2.52
C ALA A 134 5.22 7.23 -4.03
N PRO A 135 5.18 5.94 -4.43
CA PRO A 135 5.23 5.54 -5.84
C PRO A 135 4.10 6.13 -6.71
N TYR A 136 2.90 6.27 -6.17
CA TYR A 136 1.80 6.93 -6.89
C TYR A 136 2.02 8.44 -7.06
N GLY A 137 2.74 9.07 -6.12
CA GLY A 137 3.18 10.47 -6.26
C GLY A 137 4.19 10.61 -7.39
N LYS A 138 5.17 9.70 -7.48
CA LYS A 138 6.12 9.64 -8.58
C LYS A 138 5.42 9.44 -9.93
N ALA A 139 4.49 8.50 -10.00
CA ALA A 139 3.71 8.27 -11.23
C ALA A 139 2.89 9.51 -11.64
N ALA A 140 2.32 10.25 -10.68
CA ALA A 140 1.62 11.50 -10.95
C ALA A 140 2.55 12.58 -11.47
N GLU A 141 3.73 12.78 -10.85
CA GLU A 141 4.76 13.71 -11.33
C GLU A 141 5.22 13.36 -12.74
N GLU A 142 5.49 12.09 -13.02
CA GLU A 142 5.88 11.62 -14.37
C GLU A 142 4.79 11.92 -15.41
N ALA A 143 3.52 11.61 -15.09
CA ALA A 143 2.39 11.85 -15.98
C ALA A 143 2.23 13.36 -16.28
N LEU A 144 2.29 14.20 -15.24
CA LEU A 144 2.17 15.66 -15.35
C LEU A 144 3.34 16.28 -16.12
N THR A 145 4.56 15.76 -15.92
CA THR A 145 5.76 16.15 -16.65
C THR A 145 5.66 15.76 -18.12
N LYS A 146 5.21 14.52 -18.40
CA LYS A 146 5.02 14.05 -19.78
C LYS A 146 3.97 14.86 -20.55
N LYS A 147 2.98 15.40 -19.83
CA LYS A 147 1.97 16.32 -20.39
C LYS A 147 2.42 17.79 -20.45
N GLY A 148 3.62 18.10 -19.96
CA GLY A 148 4.22 19.44 -20.00
C GLY A 148 3.58 20.46 -19.07
N ILE A 149 2.78 20.03 -18.06
CA ILE A 149 2.07 20.93 -17.16
C ILE A 149 2.57 20.92 -15.71
N TRP A 150 3.58 20.10 -15.40
CA TRP A 150 4.09 19.95 -14.03
C TRP A 150 4.51 21.27 -13.39
N THR A 151 5.25 22.09 -14.12
CA THR A 151 5.73 23.40 -13.63
C THR A 151 4.58 24.37 -13.40
N ASP A 152 3.63 24.42 -14.31
CA ASP A 152 2.52 25.40 -14.27
C ASP A 152 1.55 25.15 -13.11
N ILE A 153 1.40 23.88 -12.69
CA ILE A 153 0.50 23.53 -11.59
C ILE A 153 1.15 23.52 -10.21
N GLN A 154 2.47 23.72 -10.11
CA GLN A 154 3.20 23.75 -8.82
C GLN A 154 2.52 24.64 -7.76
N PRO A 155 2.03 25.84 -8.07
CA PRO A 155 1.38 26.70 -7.10
C PRO A 155 0.05 26.12 -6.53
N LYS A 156 -0.53 25.15 -7.21
CA LYS A 156 -1.78 24.48 -6.82
C LYS A 156 -1.55 23.17 -6.05
N ILE A 157 -0.31 22.66 -5.99
CA ILE A 157 -0.02 21.36 -5.41
C ILE A 157 -0.16 21.39 -3.89
N VAL A 158 -0.95 20.46 -3.38
CA VAL A 158 -1.03 20.09 -1.96
C VAL A 158 -0.42 18.71 -1.83
N GLN A 159 0.75 18.64 -1.22
CA GLN A 159 1.50 17.40 -1.11
C GLN A 159 1.12 16.62 0.15
N GLY A 160 0.77 15.35 0.00
CA GLY A 160 0.58 14.40 1.10
C GLY A 160 1.82 13.50 1.25
N GLU A 161 2.11 13.05 2.44
CA GLU A 161 3.21 12.09 2.70
C GLU A 161 2.94 10.71 2.09
N SER A 162 1.67 10.35 1.93
CA SER A 162 1.23 9.07 1.39
C SER A 162 -0.04 9.23 0.55
N ILE A 163 -0.37 8.19 -0.20
CA ILE A 163 -1.62 8.16 -0.96
C ILE A 163 -2.86 8.17 -0.04
N ALA A 164 -2.76 7.64 1.18
CA ALA A 164 -3.84 7.71 2.16
C ALA A 164 -4.15 9.16 2.58
N GLN A 165 -3.12 9.99 2.75
CA GLN A 165 -3.31 11.41 3.06
C GLN A 165 -3.89 12.17 1.86
N VAL A 166 -3.47 11.87 0.63
CA VAL A 166 -4.10 12.40 -0.58
C VAL A 166 -5.59 12.06 -0.62
N ASN A 167 -5.94 10.80 -0.34
CA ASN A 167 -7.34 10.36 -0.29
C ASN A 167 -8.15 11.15 0.76
N THR A 168 -7.54 11.46 1.91
CA THR A 168 -8.15 12.32 2.93
C THR A 168 -8.37 13.73 2.39
N TYR A 169 -7.38 14.34 1.74
CA TYR A 169 -7.52 15.70 1.17
C TYR A 169 -8.65 15.79 0.15
N ILE A 170 -8.82 14.75 -0.68
CA ILE A 170 -9.90 14.67 -1.66
C ILE A 170 -11.26 14.52 -0.95
N SER A 171 -11.37 13.55 -0.04
CA SER A 171 -12.64 13.20 0.61
C SER A 171 -13.15 14.29 1.55
N THR A 172 -12.26 15.12 2.11
CA THR A 172 -12.61 16.24 3.00
C THR A 172 -12.74 17.58 2.27
N GLY A 173 -12.48 17.63 0.94
CA GLY A 173 -12.55 18.86 0.15
C GLY A 173 -11.37 19.81 0.40
N VAL A 174 -10.29 19.36 1.03
CA VAL A 174 -9.04 20.15 1.15
C VAL A 174 -8.40 20.35 -0.22
N ALA A 175 -8.57 19.39 -1.13
CA ALA A 175 -8.18 19.50 -2.53
C ALA A 175 -9.39 19.28 -3.44
N ASP A 176 -9.46 20.06 -4.53
CA ASP A 176 -10.52 19.96 -5.53
C ASP A 176 -10.38 18.67 -6.34
N VAL A 177 -9.13 18.30 -6.62
CA VAL A 177 -8.73 17.14 -7.43
C VAL A 177 -7.51 16.49 -6.79
N GLY A 178 -7.35 15.19 -7.01
CA GLY A 178 -6.11 14.51 -6.63
C GLY A 178 -5.74 13.37 -7.56
N PHE A 179 -4.47 13.00 -7.51
CA PHE A 179 -3.98 11.79 -8.15
C PHE A 179 -3.93 10.67 -7.11
N SER A 180 -4.62 9.57 -7.39
CA SER A 180 -4.77 8.47 -6.45
C SER A 180 -4.67 7.10 -7.14
N THR A 181 -5.05 6.06 -6.42
CA THR A 181 -5.10 4.67 -6.88
C THR A 181 -6.54 4.24 -7.13
N GLN A 182 -6.74 3.35 -8.09
CA GLN A 182 -8.06 2.80 -8.40
C GLN A 182 -8.68 2.07 -7.20
N SER A 183 -7.90 1.54 -6.25
CA SER A 183 -8.42 0.91 -5.04
C SER A 183 -9.24 1.86 -4.16
N LEU A 184 -8.98 3.18 -4.22
CA LEU A 184 -9.78 4.18 -3.52
C LEU A 184 -11.26 4.12 -3.93
N ILE A 185 -11.54 3.85 -5.20
CA ILE A 185 -12.92 3.81 -5.72
C ILE A 185 -13.69 2.69 -5.02
N LYS A 186 -13.04 1.52 -4.86
CA LYS A 186 -13.65 0.38 -4.14
C LYS A 186 -13.83 0.67 -2.65
N ASP A 187 -12.87 1.33 -2.02
CA ASP A 187 -12.94 1.70 -0.60
C ASP A 187 -14.02 2.77 -0.31
N ALA A 188 -14.32 3.62 -1.28
CA ALA A 188 -15.34 4.68 -1.20
C ALA A 188 -16.75 4.19 -1.56
N GLU A 189 -16.89 2.98 -2.11
CA GLU A 189 -18.17 2.43 -2.55
C GLU A 189 -19.21 2.44 -1.41
N GLY A 190 -20.38 3.01 -1.67
CA GLY A 190 -21.44 3.16 -0.68
C GLY A 190 -21.21 4.22 0.41
N LYS A 191 -20.11 4.98 0.37
CA LYS A 191 -19.76 6.02 1.37
C LYS A 191 -19.69 7.40 0.76
N THR A 192 -18.95 7.56 -0.33
CA THR A 192 -18.68 8.85 -0.97
C THR A 192 -18.75 8.67 -2.47
N LYS A 193 -19.52 9.53 -3.14
CA LYS A 193 -19.52 9.55 -4.61
C LYS A 193 -18.24 10.18 -5.10
N LEU A 194 -17.52 9.44 -5.93
CA LEU A 194 -16.28 9.88 -6.56
C LEU A 194 -16.46 9.92 -8.08
N TYR A 195 -15.95 10.96 -8.69
CA TYR A 195 -15.80 11.12 -10.13
C TYR A 195 -14.32 10.94 -10.46
N TRP A 196 -13.99 10.11 -11.42
CA TRP A 196 -12.62 9.73 -11.67
C TRP A 196 -12.37 9.28 -13.11
N LYS A 197 -11.08 9.29 -13.48
CA LYS A 197 -10.61 8.76 -14.76
C LYS A 197 -9.27 8.07 -14.57
N ILE A 198 -9.04 6.95 -15.26
CA ILE A 198 -7.73 6.30 -15.32
C ILE A 198 -6.81 7.19 -16.16
N ILE A 199 -5.61 7.44 -15.65
CA ILE A 199 -4.52 8.08 -16.38
C ILE A 199 -3.89 7.06 -17.32
N ASP A 200 -3.63 7.46 -18.55
CA ASP A 200 -2.99 6.61 -19.57
C ASP A 200 -1.68 6.00 -19.01
N PRO A 201 -1.56 4.67 -18.92
CA PRO A 201 -0.37 4.02 -18.38
C PRO A 201 0.90 4.23 -19.21
N GLN A 202 0.79 4.77 -20.44
CA GLN A 202 1.93 5.06 -21.29
C GLN A 202 2.65 6.37 -20.92
N ILE A 203 2.07 7.19 -20.04
CA ILE A 203 2.67 8.49 -19.65
C ILE A 203 3.33 8.46 -18.27
N TYR A 204 3.42 7.32 -17.62
CA TYR A 204 4.17 7.11 -16.39
C TYR A 204 4.78 5.71 -16.34
N THR A 205 5.81 5.53 -15.52
CA THR A 205 6.44 4.22 -15.30
C THR A 205 5.45 3.23 -14.69
N PRO A 206 5.32 1.99 -15.20
CA PRO A 206 4.43 0.98 -14.64
C PRO A 206 4.63 0.79 -13.13
N ILE A 207 3.56 0.89 -12.36
CA ILE A 207 3.59 0.78 -10.90
C ILE A 207 3.62 -0.70 -10.51
N LYS A 208 4.81 -1.34 -10.59
CA LYS A 208 5.03 -2.74 -10.22
C LYS A 208 5.16 -2.84 -8.70
N GLN A 209 4.19 -3.45 -8.04
CA GLN A 209 4.19 -3.55 -6.58
C GLN A 209 4.96 -4.78 -6.11
N GLY A 210 5.93 -4.57 -5.22
CA GLY A 210 6.87 -5.59 -4.77
C GLY A 210 6.60 -6.10 -3.36
N ILE A 211 6.86 -7.39 -3.12
CA ILE A 211 6.80 -8.03 -1.81
C ILE A 211 8.17 -8.63 -1.46
N VAL A 212 8.58 -8.49 -0.20
CA VAL A 212 9.77 -9.14 0.37
C VAL A 212 9.52 -9.64 1.79
N ILE A 213 10.24 -10.71 2.17
CA ILE A 213 10.37 -11.15 3.56
C ILE A 213 11.62 -10.49 4.13
N LEU A 214 11.49 -9.88 5.31
CA LEU A 214 12.58 -9.20 5.96
C LEU A 214 13.48 -10.17 6.71
N LYS A 215 14.79 -9.97 6.63
CA LYS A 215 15.78 -10.83 7.26
C LYS A 215 15.70 -10.82 8.79
N ALA A 216 15.20 -9.70 9.36
CA ALA A 216 15.05 -9.55 10.81
C ALA A 216 13.84 -10.31 11.39
N THR A 217 12.98 -10.93 10.55
CA THR A 217 11.82 -11.68 11.04
C THR A 217 12.20 -12.83 11.96
N LYS A 218 11.47 -12.95 13.05
CA LYS A 218 11.55 -14.11 13.96
C LYS A 218 10.45 -15.14 13.67
N GLN A 219 9.62 -14.88 12.66
CA GLN A 219 8.46 -15.69 12.29
C GLN A 219 8.57 -16.19 10.83
N THR A 220 9.75 -16.66 10.42
CA THR A 220 10.06 -17.03 9.03
C THR A 220 9.00 -17.93 8.40
N ALA A 221 8.53 -18.97 9.10
CA ALA A 221 7.52 -19.88 8.56
C ALA A 221 6.17 -19.19 8.29
N ASN A 222 5.73 -18.28 9.17
CA ASN A 222 4.49 -17.50 8.99
C ASN A 222 4.65 -16.46 7.88
N ALA A 223 5.79 -15.78 7.83
CA ALA A 223 6.14 -14.82 6.78
C ALA A 223 6.14 -15.49 5.38
N GLU A 224 6.71 -16.70 5.27
CA GLU A 224 6.69 -17.51 4.05
C GLU A 224 5.27 -17.93 3.64
N LYS A 225 4.41 -18.29 4.58
CA LYS A 225 3.00 -18.62 4.29
C LYS A 225 2.26 -17.38 3.75
N PHE A 226 2.44 -16.21 4.39
CA PHE A 226 1.81 -14.97 3.96
C PHE A 226 2.34 -14.50 2.60
N TYR A 227 3.65 -14.60 2.38
CA TYR A 227 4.28 -14.30 1.10
C TYR A 227 3.66 -15.12 -0.05
N ARG A 228 3.60 -16.47 0.12
CA ARG A 228 2.97 -17.36 -0.87
C ARG A 228 1.49 -17.09 -1.06
N TYR A 229 0.78 -16.75 0.02
CA TYR A 229 -0.63 -16.38 -0.06
C TYR A 229 -0.83 -15.13 -0.94
N ILE A 230 -0.05 -14.07 -0.75
CA ILE A 230 -0.15 -12.83 -1.54
C ILE A 230 0.06 -13.10 -3.05
N LEU A 231 0.90 -14.06 -3.39
CA LEU A 231 1.16 -14.48 -4.80
C LEU A 231 0.13 -15.49 -5.34
N SER A 232 -0.78 -16.00 -4.50
CA SER A 232 -1.77 -17.02 -4.86
C SER A 232 -2.89 -16.47 -5.74
N ALA A 233 -3.60 -17.39 -6.43
CA ALA A 233 -4.78 -17.05 -7.23
C ALA A 233 -5.90 -16.40 -6.39
N ASP A 234 -6.07 -16.80 -5.12
CA ASP A 234 -7.09 -16.24 -4.23
C ASP A 234 -6.79 -14.78 -3.90
N ALA A 235 -5.56 -14.47 -3.47
CA ALA A 235 -5.16 -13.10 -3.20
C ALA A 235 -5.20 -12.22 -4.46
N LYS A 236 -4.80 -12.75 -5.62
CA LYS A 236 -4.90 -12.08 -6.91
C LYS A 236 -6.33 -11.75 -7.30
N LYS A 237 -7.30 -12.66 -7.03
CA LYS A 237 -8.72 -12.40 -7.24
C LYS A 237 -9.21 -11.22 -6.39
N ILE A 238 -8.80 -11.15 -5.12
CA ILE A 238 -9.14 -10.05 -4.22
C ILE A 238 -8.49 -8.74 -4.73
N LEU A 239 -7.21 -8.75 -5.06
CA LEU A 239 -6.49 -7.59 -5.59
C LEU A 239 -7.15 -7.07 -6.87
N LYS A 240 -7.52 -7.95 -7.80
CA LYS A 240 -8.22 -7.59 -9.05
C LYS A 240 -9.56 -6.88 -8.77
N ALA A 241 -10.33 -7.34 -7.75
CA ALA A 241 -11.59 -6.70 -7.37
C ALA A 241 -11.41 -5.27 -6.83
N TYR A 242 -10.19 -4.92 -6.41
CA TYR A 242 -9.78 -3.56 -5.98
C TYR A 242 -9.08 -2.76 -7.09
N GLY A 243 -9.11 -3.24 -8.35
CA GLY A 243 -8.57 -2.52 -9.50
C GLY A 243 -7.06 -2.67 -9.71
N TYR A 244 -6.44 -3.67 -9.09
CA TYR A 244 -5.04 -4.01 -9.37
C TYR A 244 -4.93 -4.92 -10.59
N GLY A 245 -3.91 -4.69 -11.42
CA GLY A 245 -3.44 -5.67 -12.42
C GLY A 245 -2.71 -6.82 -11.71
N VAL A 246 -2.97 -8.09 -12.11
CA VAL A 246 -2.40 -9.28 -11.47
C VAL A 246 -2.03 -10.35 -12.49
#